data_306767e96514e437fdcbf572183487e5
#
_entry.id   306767e96514e437fdcbf572183487e5
#
_cell.length_a   1.000
_cell.length_b   1.000
_cell.length_c   1.000
_cell.angle_alpha   90.00
_cell.angle_beta   90.00
_cell.angle_gamma   90.00
#
_symmetry.space_group_name_H-M   'P 1'
#
loop_
_entity.id
_entity.type
_entity.pdbx_description
1 polymer ?
#
loop_
_entity_poly.entity_id
_entity_poly.type
_entity_poly.pdbx_seq_one_letter_code
_entity_poly.pdbx_strand_id
1 'polypeptide(L)'
;MQDSVPDCDVHAPCTTVGADSETVAASNLRRDFRAVAAFGGVASLGAVVIGAAVLIKPPPASAVPSFARQTGQPCATCHTAFPELTPFGRRFKLGGYTMGGGLTFEQAPPIAGMLVPTFTHTARNQDAPPTPDTHTNNNTVLQQASLFYGGTIYGNLGAFIQGTYDRASQHVFLDNTDVRYADTAKILGLDVLYGVTANNNPTVQDVWNTTPAWGFPYIASTLAPAFAPPLTMIESGLGGKVIGTGAYTFWNDMLYLEVSVYQNLSAQTLRVLGEPGISGSNSIGGAAPYWRAAFEYDSGDHSLEVGTFGMSANQLPGRVPGFGFDQILDIGFDAQYQYIGDPHSVTVKLTHINENQQLNSTFLQGGSSNLHNTLESFKASVGYVYDHTYSLTAAYFDVRGSADAGLFTNSLTGSPDGQGLIFDAAYLPFSKDGPAVWPWLNARIGVSYTHYLKLFGGVNNFDGAFHNASQNNTVFLYCWIAF
;
A
#
# COMPACT_ATOMS: atom_id res chain seq x y z
N MET A 1 -47.21 15.15 56.89
CA MET A 1 -46.72 16.49 56.55
C MET A 1 -46.24 16.38 55.17
N GLN A 2 -47.05 16.56 54.13
CA GLN A 2 -47.45 17.82 53.50
C GLN A 2 -46.18 18.50 52.96
N ASP A 3 -46.01 18.81 51.81
CA ASP A 3 -46.67 19.13 50.51
C ASP A 3 -45.51 19.59 49.61
N SER A 4 -45.47 19.61 48.39
CA SER A 4 -46.44 19.90 47.31
C SER A 4 -45.77 19.66 45.92
N VAL A 5 -46.57 19.21 44.99
CA VAL A 5 -46.32 19.21 43.55
C VAL A 5 -46.77 20.59 43.03
N PRO A 6 -46.16 21.10 41.96
CA PRO A 6 -46.87 21.97 41.04
C PRO A 6 -47.03 21.38 39.64
N ASP A 7 -48.21 21.64 39.15
CA ASP A 7 -48.87 21.27 37.90
C ASP A 7 -48.12 21.59 36.61
N CYS A 8 -48.40 20.74 35.65
CA CYS A 8 -48.12 20.98 34.22
C CYS A 8 -49.20 21.87 33.59
N ASP A 9 -48.80 22.89 32.87
CA ASP A 9 -49.66 23.60 31.95
C ASP A 9 -49.39 23.15 30.51
N VAL A 10 -50.49 22.77 29.85
CA VAL A 10 -50.60 22.33 28.47
C VAL A 10 -50.78 23.59 27.62
N HIS A 11 -49.84 23.90 26.73
CA HIS A 11 -50.02 24.52 25.41
C HIS A 11 -48.71 24.93 24.78
N ALA A 12 -48.26 24.11 23.79
CA ALA A 12 -47.34 24.58 22.76
C ALA A 12 -47.65 23.89 21.43
N PRO A 13 -47.64 24.61 20.32
CA PRO A 13 -48.08 24.12 19.04
C PRO A 13 -47.00 23.30 18.30
N CYS A 14 -47.46 22.30 17.58
CA CYS A 14 -46.72 21.53 16.58
C CYS A 14 -46.05 22.45 15.55
N THR A 15 -44.75 22.46 15.49
CA THR A 15 -43.99 23.01 14.36
C THR A 15 -43.36 21.91 13.53
N THR A 16 -43.66 21.98 12.28
CA THR A 16 -43.32 21.11 11.18
C THR A 16 -41.79 20.87 11.07
N VAL A 17 -41.38 19.58 11.06
CA VAL A 17 -40.09 19.12 10.61
C VAL A 17 -40.07 19.10 9.08
N GLY A 18 -39.32 20.00 8.48
CA GLY A 18 -39.11 20.01 7.05
C GLY A 18 -38.30 21.22 6.61
N ALA A 19 -36.97 21.11 6.59
CA ALA A 19 -36.06 21.93 5.79
C ALA A 19 -34.56 21.85 6.18
N ASP A 20 -34.04 20.71 6.72
CA ASP A 20 -32.60 20.65 7.09
C ASP A 20 -31.73 19.74 6.23
N SER A 21 -32.29 18.94 5.31
CA SER A 21 -31.47 18.03 4.48
C SER A 21 -30.74 18.72 3.32
N GLU A 22 -31.30 19.78 2.75
CA GLU A 22 -30.64 20.50 1.64
C GLU A 22 -29.54 21.46 2.10
N THR A 23 -29.66 22.05 3.29
CA THR A 23 -28.64 22.95 3.84
C THR A 23 -27.39 22.22 4.31
N VAL A 24 -27.50 20.99 4.80
CA VAL A 24 -26.36 20.16 5.20
C VAL A 24 -25.60 19.66 3.96
N ALA A 25 -26.29 19.26 2.91
CA ALA A 25 -25.65 18.86 1.65
C ALA A 25 -24.91 20.04 0.98
N ALA A 26 -25.51 21.25 0.97
CA ALA A 26 -24.89 22.44 0.41
C ALA A 26 -23.69 22.95 1.24
N SER A 27 -23.71 22.77 2.56
CA SER A 27 -22.58 23.13 3.43
C SER A 27 -21.40 22.17 3.27
N ASN A 28 -21.65 20.90 3.06
CA ASN A 28 -20.61 19.89 2.80
C ASN A 28 -20.00 20.11 1.40
N LEU A 29 -20.79 20.38 0.37
CA LEU A 29 -20.27 20.70 -0.96
C LEU A 29 -19.39 21.99 -0.95
N ARG A 30 -19.75 23.01 -0.18
CA ARG A 30 -18.94 24.24 -0.04
C ARG A 30 -17.65 24.03 0.78
N ARG A 31 -17.63 23.09 1.71
CA ARG A 31 -16.40 22.67 2.41
C ARG A 31 -15.47 21.93 1.47
N ASP A 32 -16.00 21.02 0.65
CA ASP A 32 -15.23 20.25 -0.33
C ASP A 32 -14.61 21.16 -1.41
N PHE A 33 -15.32 22.20 -1.85
CA PHE A 33 -14.76 23.21 -2.76
C PHE A 33 -13.64 24.06 -2.14
N ARG A 34 -13.61 24.27 -0.82
CA ARG A 34 -12.49 24.96 -0.16
C ARG A 34 -11.26 24.07 -0.05
N ALA A 35 -11.44 22.73 0.07
CA ALA A 35 -10.35 21.76 0.00
C ALA A 35 -9.71 21.76 -1.40
N VAL A 36 -10.51 21.87 -2.47
CA VAL A 36 -10.03 21.99 -3.85
C VAL A 36 -9.30 23.33 -4.10
N ALA A 37 -9.68 24.42 -3.41
CA ALA A 37 -8.97 25.71 -3.50
C ALA A 37 -7.59 25.70 -2.80
N ALA A 38 -7.41 24.89 -1.73
CA ALA A 38 -6.09 24.64 -1.12
C ALA A 38 -5.16 23.86 -2.06
N PHE A 39 -5.72 23.13 -3.04
CA PHE A 39 -4.97 22.45 -4.09
C PHE A 39 -4.20 23.40 -5.01
N GLY A 40 -4.70 24.62 -5.22
CA GLY A 40 -3.95 25.68 -5.91
C GLY A 40 -2.58 25.97 -5.28
N GLY A 41 -2.44 25.79 -3.94
CA GLY A 41 -1.18 25.97 -3.21
C GLY A 41 -0.20 24.80 -3.38
N VAL A 42 -0.70 23.56 -3.35
CA VAL A 42 0.14 22.35 -3.53
C VAL A 42 0.51 22.15 -5.00
N ALA A 43 -0.44 22.41 -5.91
CA ALA A 43 -0.17 22.40 -7.34
C ALA A 43 0.79 23.54 -7.75
N SER A 44 0.70 24.72 -7.13
CA SER A 44 1.66 25.82 -7.35
C SER A 44 3.03 25.53 -6.74
N LEU A 45 3.14 24.88 -5.57
CA LEU A 45 4.45 24.41 -5.06
C LEU A 45 5.04 23.33 -5.98
N GLY A 46 4.23 22.35 -6.43
CA GLY A 46 4.64 21.36 -7.41
C GLY A 46 5.05 22.00 -8.74
N ALA A 47 4.29 22.97 -9.23
CA ALA A 47 4.61 23.71 -10.45
C ALA A 47 5.85 24.61 -10.30
N VAL A 48 6.10 25.19 -9.11
CA VAL A 48 7.31 25.98 -8.82
C VAL A 48 8.53 25.05 -8.71
N VAL A 49 8.41 23.88 -8.09
CA VAL A 49 9.50 22.89 -8.03
C VAL A 49 9.80 22.33 -9.42
N ILE A 50 8.77 22.02 -10.22
CA ILE A 50 8.92 21.56 -11.60
C ILE A 50 9.45 22.71 -12.49
N GLY A 51 8.96 23.94 -12.31
CA GLY A 51 9.44 25.12 -13.05
C GLY A 51 10.88 25.51 -12.71
N ALA A 52 11.29 25.38 -11.45
CA ALA A 52 12.68 25.60 -11.03
C ALA A 52 13.62 24.50 -11.53
N ALA A 53 13.14 23.25 -11.60
CA ALA A 53 13.90 22.13 -12.17
C ALA A 53 14.12 22.28 -13.69
N VAL A 54 13.22 22.95 -14.40
CA VAL A 54 13.32 23.19 -15.86
C VAL A 54 14.30 24.35 -16.18
N LEU A 55 14.52 25.29 -15.26
CA LEU A 55 15.39 26.46 -15.46
C LEU A 55 16.87 26.18 -15.11
N ILE A 56 17.14 25.17 -14.30
CA ILE A 56 18.49 24.67 -14.06
C ILE A 56 18.67 23.53 -15.06
N LYS A 57 19.66 23.63 -15.99
CA LYS A 57 20.02 22.42 -16.78
C LYS A 57 20.53 21.37 -15.80
N PRO A 58 19.69 20.49 -15.23
CA PRO A 58 20.15 19.43 -14.36
C PRO A 58 20.78 18.35 -15.25
N PRO A 59 21.79 17.67 -14.76
CA PRO A 59 22.08 16.35 -15.31
C PRO A 59 20.80 15.52 -15.14
N PRO A 60 20.49 14.74 -16.12
CA PRO A 60 19.22 14.04 -16.32
C PRO A 60 18.83 13.04 -15.19
N ALA A 61 17.62 13.06 -14.62
CA ALA A 61 17.07 12.19 -13.54
C ALA A 61 15.72 11.49 -13.87
N SER A 62 15.38 10.27 -13.44
CA SER A 62 14.28 9.38 -13.89
C SER A 62 13.47 8.61 -12.81
N ALA A 63 12.32 7.90 -13.07
CA ALA A 63 11.41 7.22 -12.11
C ALA A 63 11.76 5.75 -11.79
N VAL A 64 11.93 5.23 -10.56
CA VAL A 64 13.18 4.60 -10.18
C VAL A 64 14.11 4.76 -11.34
N PRO A 65 14.73 5.85 -11.38
CA PRO A 65 15.37 6.41 -12.55
C PRO A 65 16.52 5.59 -13.08
N SER A 66 17.13 4.88 -12.18
CA SER A 66 18.20 3.96 -12.50
C SER A 66 17.77 2.85 -13.46
N PHE A 67 16.53 2.31 -13.36
CA PHE A 67 16.08 1.25 -14.24
C PHE A 67 15.87 1.72 -15.69
N ALA A 68 15.30 2.92 -15.89
CA ALA A 68 15.17 3.47 -17.23
C ALA A 68 16.54 3.84 -17.83
N ARG A 69 17.48 4.35 -17.02
CA ARG A 69 18.87 4.58 -17.45
C ARG A 69 19.57 3.29 -17.85
N GLN A 70 19.40 2.24 -17.01
CA GLN A 70 20.00 0.94 -17.25
C GLN A 70 19.49 0.27 -18.55
N THR A 71 18.19 0.34 -18.77
CA THR A 71 17.54 -0.37 -19.88
C THR A 71 17.42 0.46 -21.14
N GLY A 72 17.53 1.80 -21.05
CA GLY A 72 17.22 2.72 -22.15
C GLY A 72 15.74 2.71 -22.54
N GLN A 73 14.85 2.12 -21.72
CA GLN A 73 13.44 1.98 -22.03
C GLN A 73 12.60 3.07 -21.32
N PRO A 74 11.55 3.63 -21.98
CA PRO A 74 10.61 4.52 -21.32
C PRO A 74 9.83 3.81 -20.21
N CYS A 75 9.34 4.55 -19.24
CA CYS A 75 8.59 3.98 -18.11
C CYS A 75 7.37 3.19 -18.57
N ALA A 76 6.74 3.61 -19.67
CA ALA A 76 5.58 2.96 -20.28
C ALA A 76 5.88 1.53 -20.79
N THR A 77 7.14 1.18 -21.06
CA THR A 77 7.51 -0.20 -21.44
C THR A 77 7.31 -1.17 -20.26
N CYS A 78 7.68 -0.72 -19.04
CA CYS A 78 7.59 -1.55 -17.83
C CYS A 78 6.30 -1.33 -17.05
N HIS A 79 5.59 -0.22 -17.26
CA HIS A 79 4.43 0.17 -16.47
C HIS A 79 3.27 0.63 -17.36
N THR A 80 2.06 0.15 -17.12
CA THR A 80 0.86 0.76 -17.69
C THR A 80 0.65 2.16 -17.13
N ALA A 81 0.73 2.29 -15.79
CA ALA A 81 0.89 3.52 -15.02
C ALA A 81 1.65 3.15 -13.75
N PHE A 82 2.88 3.68 -13.55
CA PHE A 82 3.69 3.21 -12.43
C PHE A 82 2.95 3.34 -11.08
N PRO A 83 3.12 2.36 -10.16
CA PRO A 83 4.05 1.22 -10.21
C PRO A 83 3.50 -0.04 -10.90
N GLU A 84 2.33 -0.01 -11.54
CA GLU A 84 1.67 -1.15 -12.19
C GLU A 84 2.53 -1.74 -13.31
N LEU A 85 2.91 -3.03 -13.20
CA LEU A 85 3.83 -3.67 -14.15
C LEU A 85 3.11 -4.26 -15.38
N THR A 86 3.71 -4.04 -16.55
CA THR A 86 3.43 -4.78 -17.78
C THR A 86 4.11 -6.17 -17.74
N PRO A 87 3.80 -7.11 -18.66
CA PRO A 87 4.55 -8.36 -18.80
C PRO A 87 6.06 -8.14 -18.94
N PHE A 88 6.49 -7.12 -19.70
CA PHE A 88 7.90 -6.77 -19.82
C PHE A 88 8.51 -6.33 -18.47
N GLY A 89 7.82 -5.48 -17.72
CA GLY A 89 8.25 -5.05 -16.40
C GLY A 89 8.33 -6.20 -15.38
N ARG A 90 7.40 -7.16 -15.47
CA ARG A 90 7.44 -8.39 -14.66
C ARG A 90 8.70 -9.22 -14.97
N ARG A 91 9.00 -9.44 -16.25
CA ARG A 91 10.22 -10.16 -16.66
C ARG A 91 11.50 -9.45 -16.22
N PHE A 92 11.54 -8.11 -16.30
CA PHE A 92 12.67 -7.33 -15.78
C PHE A 92 12.92 -7.60 -14.29
N LYS A 93 11.86 -7.58 -13.48
CA LYS A 93 11.95 -7.87 -12.04
C LYS A 93 12.34 -9.32 -11.77
N LEU A 94 11.71 -10.28 -12.45
CA LEU A 94 12.04 -11.71 -12.33
C LEU A 94 13.47 -12.00 -12.78
N GLY A 95 13.99 -11.31 -13.82
CA GLY A 95 15.37 -11.38 -14.28
C GLY A 95 16.38 -10.71 -13.35
N GLY A 96 16.02 -10.43 -12.10
CA GLY A 96 16.94 -9.90 -11.09
C GLY A 96 17.33 -8.44 -11.30
N TYR A 97 16.51 -7.65 -12.00
CA TYR A 97 16.80 -6.23 -12.30
C TYR A 97 18.06 -6.01 -13.17
N THR A 98 18.52 -7.02 -13.92
CA THR A 98 19.83 -7.01 -14.61
C THR A 98 19.74 -6.77 -16.11
N MET A 99 18.53 -6.75 -16.71
CA MET A 99 18.34 -6.50 -18.15
C MET A 99 18.93 -5.14 -18.55
N GLY A 100 19.63 -5.11 -19.69
CA GLY A 100 20.31 -3.92 -20.19
C GLY A 100 21.76 -3.76 -19.72
N GLY A 101 22.22 -4.65 -18.82
CA GLY A 101 23.54 -4.57 -18.21
C GLY A 101 23.60 -3.61 -17.03
N GLY A 102 24.72 -3.49 -16.36
CA GLY A 102 24.88 -2.61 -15.21
C GLY A 102 25.19 -1.17 -15.62
N LEU A 103 24.75 -0.21 -14.78
CA LEU A 103 25.26 1.15 -14.83
C LEU A 103 26.59 1.22 -14.09
N THR A 104 27.57 1.92 -14.67
CA THR A 104 28.78 2.28 -13.94
C THR A 104 28.60 3.63 -13.25
N PHE A 105 29.31 3.87 -12.14
CA PHE A 105 29.28 5.18 -11.47
C PHE A 105 29.79 6.32 -12.35
N GLU A 106 30.56 6.01 -13.41
CA GLU A 106 31.05 6.98 -14.41
C GLU A 106 29.97 7.38 -15.40
N GLN A 107 29.05 6.46 -15.75
CA GLN A 107 27.96 6.73 -16.70
C GLN A 107 26.75 7.35 -16.00
N ALA A 108 26.27 6.72 -14.93
CA ALA A 108 25.26 7.19 -13.99
C ALA A 108 25.14 6.18 -12.85
N PRO A 109 25.13 6.59 -11.58
CA PRO A 109 24.97 5.63 -10.49
C PRO A 109 23.58 4.97 -10.53
N PRO A 110 23.45 3.71 -10.09
CA PRO A 110 22.17 3.03 -9.97
C PRO A 110 21.37 3.52 -8.74
N ILE A 111 21.29 4.83 -8.57
CA ILE A 111 20.67 5.53 -7.44
C ILE A 111 19.53 6.40 -7.95
N ALA A 112 18.47 6.50 -7.17
CA ALA A 112 17.30 7.33 -7.46
C ALA A 112 16.79 7.96 -6.18
N GLY A 113 16.09 9.08 -6.30
CA GLY A 113 15.39 9.74 -5.20
C GLY A 113 13.88 9.78 -5.42
N MET A 114 13.12 9.95 -4.33
CA MET A 114 11.68 10.14 -4.37
C MET A 114 11.25 11.14 -3.31
N LEU A 115 10.32 12.01 -3.67
CA LEU A 115 9.64 12.91 -2.75
C LEU A 115 8.13 12.79 -2.94
N VAL A 116 7.39 12.77 -1.84
CA VAL A 116 5.92 12.65 -1.86
C VAL A 116 5.29 13.72 -0.96
N PRO A 117 5.19 14.97 -1.40
CA PRO A 117 4.34 15.96 -0.75
C PRO A 117 2.86 15.58 -0.93
N THR A 118 2.08 15.76 0.15
CA THR A 118 0.69 15.33 0.22
C THR A 118 -0.19 16.35 0.92
N PHE A 119 -1.49 16.26 0.66
CA PHE A 119 -2.54 16.92 1.44
C PHE A 119 -3.60 15.89 1.82
N THR A 120 -3.99 15.87 3.09
CA THR A 120 -4.99 14.95 3.64
C THR A 120 -6.14 15.71 4.27
N HIS A 121 -7.37 15.38 3.87
CA HIS A 121 -8.61 15.87 4.47
C HIS A 121 -9.53 14.71 4.82
N THR A 122 -10.09 14.72 6.02
CA THR A 122 -11.12 13.77 6.49
C THR A 122 -12.47 14.46 6.64
N ALA A 123 -13.57 13.72 6.44
CA ALA A 123 -14.92 14.25 6.54
C ALA A 123 -15.25 14.82 7.93
N ARG A 124 -14.61 14.29 8.98
CA ARG A 124 -14.64 14.82 10.35
C ARG A 124 -13.22 15.11 10.82
N ASN A 125 -13.05 16.13 11.67
CA ASN A 125 -11.79 16.31 12.37
C ASN A 125 -11.48 15.08 13.25
N GLN A 126 -10.25 14.63 13.23
CA GLN A 126 -9.79 13.59 14.16
C GLN A 126 -9.80 14.11 15.59
N ASP A 127 -9.92 13.22 16.57
CA ASP A 127 -10.01 13.60 17.99
C ASP A 127 -8.71 14.21 18.52
N ALA A 128 -7.57 13.84 17.89
CA ALA A 128 -6.27 14.43 18.16
C ALA A 128 -5.47 14.58 16.84
N PRO A 129 -4.46 15.45 16.79
CA PRO A 129 -3.51 15.49 15.69
C PRO A 129 -2.85 14.11 15.50
N PRO A 130 -2.79 13.57 14.27
CA PRO A 130 -2.23 12.22 14.00
C PRO A 130 -0.74 12.10 14.30
N THR A 131 0.00 13.20 14.19
CA THR A 131 1.43 13.27 14.57
C THR A 131 1.74 14.63 15.18
N PRO A 132 2.86 14.80 15.91
CA PRO A 132 3.34 16.12 16.29
C PRO A 132 3.42 17.06 15.08
N ASP A 133 3.16 18.35 15.29
CA ASP A 133 3.19 19.41 14.26
C ASP A 133 2.17 19.22 13.13
N THR A 134 1.10 18.46 13.35
CA THR A 134 -0.06 18.36 12.45
C THR A 134 -1.32 18.91 13.12
N HIS A 135 -2.37 19.08 12.34
CA HIS A 135 -3.69 19.46 12.81
C HIS A 135 -4.63 18.24 12.84
N THR A 136 -5.74 18.37 13.52
CA THR A 136 -6.79 17.33 13.55
C THR A 136 -7.41 17.07 12.18
N ASN A 137 -7.15 17.93 11.19
CA ASN A 137 -7.59 17.81 9.80
C ASN A 137 -6.81 18.76 8.88
N ASN A 138 -6.94 18.62 7.56
CA ASN A 138 -6.37 19.51 6.53
C ASN A 138 -4.84 19.65 6.63
N ASN A 139 -4.16 18.52 6.65
CA ASN A 139 -2.72 18.46 6.79
C ASN A 139 -1.99 18.43 5.43
N THR A 140 -1.07 19.37 5.23
CA THR A 140 -0.11 19.35 4.11
C THR A 140 1.25 18.99 4.66
N VAL A 141 1.84 17.89 4.18
CA VAL A 141 3.12 17.38 4.68
C VAL A 141 3.97 16.80 3.53
N LEU A 142 5.29 16.73 3.73
CA LEU A 142 6.15 15.83 2.98
C LEU A 142 6.00 14.44 3.62
N GLN A 143 5.13 13.60 3.06
CA GLN A 143 4.80 12.31 3.65
C GLN A 143 5.98 11.34 3.60
N GLN A 144 6.67 11.27 2.44
CA GLN A 144 7.83 10.42 2.24
C GLN A 144 8.94 11.14 1.51
N ALA A 145 10.18 10.82 1.89
CA ALA A 145 11.39 11.11 1.11
C ALA A 145 12.25 9.85 1.10
N SER A 146 12.55 9.32 -0.10
CA SER A 146 13.25 8.04 -0.22
C SER A 146 14.48 8.15 -1.12
N LEU A 147 15.47 7.32 -0.81
CA LEU A 147 16.63 7.05 -1.64
C LEU A 147 16.62 5.58 -2.05
N PHE A 148 16.88 5.32 -3.32
CA PHE A 148 16.88 3.97 -3.88
C PHE A 148 18.25 3.61 -4.42
N TYR A 149 18.64 2.35 -4.23
CA TYR A 149 19.51 1.63 -5.13
C TYR A 149 18.61 0.77 -6.03
N GLY A 150 18.70 0.88 -7.34
CA GLY A 150 17.90 0.08 -8.26
C GLY A 150 18.70 -0.27 -9.52
N GLY A 151 19.06 -1.54 -9.67
CA GLY A 151 19.79 -2.02 -10.84
C GLY A 151 20.69 -3.22 -10.59
N THR A 152 21.52 -3.50 -11.58
CA THR A 152 22.53 -4.57 -11.56
C THR A 152 23.61 -4.24 -10.52
N ILE A 153 23.91 -5.22 -9.66
CA ILE A 153 25.08 -5.18 -8.76
C ILE A 153 26.29 -5.77 -9.48
N TYR A 154 26.14 -7.00 -10.00
CA TYR A 154 27.20 -7.70 -10.73
C TYR A 154 26.62 -8.87 -11.52
N GLY A 155 26.88 -8.96 -12.81
CA GLY A 155 26.40 -10.05 -13.68
C GLY A 155 24.88 -10.22 -13.59
N ASN A 156 24.44 -11.38 -13.12
CA ASN A 156 23.04 -11.75 -12.94
C ASN A 156 22.48 -11.38 -11.56
N LEU A 157 23.22 -10.66 -10.73
CA LEU A 157 22.81 -10.18 -9.40
C LEU A 157 22.41 -8.72 -9.49
N GLY A 158 21.19 -8.41 -9.08
CA GLY A 158 20.71 -7.04 -8.97
C GLY A 158 19.83 -6.82 -7.74
N ALA A 159 19.43 -5.58 -7.54
CA ALA A 159 18.64 -5.22 -6.37
C ALA A 159 17.71 -4.03 -6.61
N PHE A 160 16.67 -3.99 -5.77
CA PHE A 160 15.87 -2.84 -5.42
C PHE A 160 15.97 -2.64 -3.91
N ILE A 161 16.56 -1.54 -3.46
CA ILE A 161 16.75 -1.23 -2.04
C ILE A 161 16.25 0.18 -1.81
N GLN A 162 15.36 0.38 -0.84
CA GLN A 162 14.73 1.66 -0.53
C GLN A 162 15.02 2.05 0.92
N GLY A 163 15.60 3.22 1.13
CA GLY A 163 15.66 3.88 2.43
C GLY A 163 14.66 5.04 2.45
N THR A 164 13.77 5.09 3.42
CA THR A 164 12.64 6.03 3.47
C THR A 164 12.62 6.82 4.76
N TYR A 165 12.52 8.15 4.64
CA TYR A 165 11.99 8.99 5.70
C TYR A 165 10.46 8.99 5.60
N ASP A 166 9.77 8.63 6.69
CA ASP A 166 8.32 8.68 6.80
C ASP A 166 7.88 9.75 7.81
N ARG A 167 6.90 10.58 7.41
CA ARG A 167 6.41 11.69 8.23
C ARG A 167 5.61 11.22 9.44
N ALA A 168 4.89 10.11 9.33
CA ALA A 168 4.06 9.62 10.43
C ALA A 168 4.91 9.10 11.58
N SER A 169 5.95 8.33 11.28
CA SER A 169 6.90 7.81 12.28
C SER A 169 8.01 8.81 12.63
N GLN A 170 8.28 9.81 11.77
CA GLN A 170 9.40 10.75 11.86
C GLN A 170 10.78 10.08 11.89
N HIS A 171 10.88 8.91 11.26
CA HIS A 171 12.11 8.11 11.19
C HIS A 171 12.60 7.94 9.75
N VAL A 172 13.91 7.68 9.63
CA VAL A 172 14.52 7.13 8.43
C VAL A 172 14.81 5.67 8.68
N PHE A 173 14.32 4.79 7.83
CA PHE A 173 14.46 3.34 7.98
C PHE A 173 14.69 2.66 6.64
N LEU A 174 15.19 1.41 6.69
CA LEU A 174 15.28 0.54 5.53
C LEU A 174 13.88 0.03 5.19
N ASP A 175 13.34 0.54 4.10
CA ASP A 175 12.03 0.17 3.56
C ASP A 175 12.13 -1.11 2.69
N ASN A 176 11.28 -1.27 1.69
CA ASN A 176 11.28 -2.44 0.83
C ASN A 176 12.65 -2.70 0.20
N THR A 177 13.16 -3.89 0.43
CA THR A 177 14.44 -4.37 -0.09
C THR A 177 14.25 -5.72 -0.73
N ASP A 178 14.72 -5.87 -1.98
CA ASP A 178 14.69 -7.11 -2.75
C ASP A 178 16.01 -7.24 -3.53
N VAL A 179 16.80 -8.25 -3.19
CA VAL A 179 18.05 -8.60 -3.86
C VAL A 179 17.86 -9.92 -4.55
N ARG A 180 18.15 -10.00 -5.85
CA ARG A 180 17.91 -11.18 -6.66
C ARG A 180 19.15 -11.57 -7.46
N TYR A 181 19.38 -12.88 -7.51
CA TYR A 181 20.16 -13.52 -8.56
C TYR A 181 19.20 -14.30 -9.45
N ALA A 182 19.26 -14.12 -10.77
CA ALA A 182 18.41 -14.82 -11.71
C ALA A 182 19.18 -15.22 -12.96
N ASP A 183 18.84 -16.38 -13.52
CA ASP A 183 19.41 -16.88 -14.76
C ASP A 183 18.34 -17.65 -15.56
N THR A 184 18.67 -18.03 -16.79
CA THR A 184 17.77 -18.77 -17.68
C THR A 184 18.42 -20.06 -18.15
N ALA A 185 17.60 -21.11 -18.29
CA ALA A 185 18.05 -22.40 -18.82
C ALA A 185 16.97 -23.03 -19.69
N LYS A 186 17.37 -23.98 -20.52
CA LYS A 186 16.42 -24.89 -21.20
C LYS A 186 16.33 -26.21 -20.41
N ILE A 187 15.15 -26.46 -19.85
CA ILE A 187 14.86 -27.69 -19.09
C ILE A 187 13.71 -28.41 -19.79
N LEU A 188 13.93 -29.68 -20.17
CA LEU A 188 12.97 -30.48 -20.94
C LEU A 188 12.49 -29.78 -22.25
N GLY A 189 13.35 -28.96 -22.86
CA GLY A 189 13.04 -28.20 -24.08
C GLY A 189 12.25 -26.90 -23.86
N LEU A 190 11.85 -26.60 -22.64
CA LEU A 190 11.15 -25.36 -22.27
C LEU A 190 12.14 -24.31 -21.74
N ASP A 191 11.85 -23.06 -22.01
CA ASP A 191 12.60 -21.95 -21.43
C ASP A 191 12.20 -21.77 -19.97
N VAL A 192 13.16 -21.73 -19.07
CA VAL A 192 12.96 -21.60 -17.63
C VAL A 192 13.82 -20.47 -17.12
N LEU A 193 13.18 -19.44 -16.57
CA LEU A 193 13.84 -18.47 -15.73
C LEU A 193 13.80 -18.98 -14.30
N TYR A 194 14.94 -18.94 -13.60
CA TYR A 194 15.03 -19.32 -12.19
C TYR A 194 15.88 -18.34 -11.43
N GLY A 195 15.63 -18.22 -10.13
CA GLY A 195 16.39 -17.31 -9.30
C GLY A 195 16.24 -17.55 -7.82
N VAL A 196 17.02 -16.77 -7.07
CA VAL A 196 16.93 -16.67 -5.63
C VAL A 196 16.70 -15.22 -5.24
N THR A 197 15.92 -15.00 -4.17
CA THR A 197 15.62 -13.68 -3.62
C THR A 197 16.03 -13.61 -2.16
N ALA A 198 16.48 -12.43 -1.73
CA ALA A 198 16.61 -12.06 -0.34
C ALA A 198 15.88 -10.72 -0.15
N ASN A 199 14.89 -10.69 0.73
CA ASN A 199 14.05 -9.51 0.92
C ASN A 199 13.65 -9.32 2.39
N ASN A 200 13.16 -8.14 2.74
CA ASN A 200 12.77 -7.77 4.10
C ASN A 200 11.26 -7.59 4.31
N ASN A 201 10.44 -7.98 3.33
CA ASN A 201 9.00 -7.83 3.39
C ASN A 201 8.33 -8.97 2.62
N PRO A 202 7.49 -9.82 3.26
CA PRO A 202 6.70 -10.80 2.54
C PRO A 202 5.91 -10.12 1.41
N THR A 203 5.83 -10.78 0.25
CA THR A 203 5.19 -10.30 -0.98
C THR A 203 5.92 -9.18 -1.76
N VAL A 204 7.05 -8.63 -1.27
CA VAL A 204 7.83 -7.65 -2.05
C VAL A 204 8.33 -8.23 -3.38
N GLN A 205 8.53 -9.53 -3.44
CA GLN A 205 8.93 -10.27 -4.63
C GLN A 205 7.83 -10.43 -5.69
N ASP A 206 6.57 -10.17 -5.34
CA ASP A 206 5.44 -10.23 -6.29
C ASP A 206 5.66 -9.31 -7.51
N VAL A 207 5.25 -9.78 -8.66
CA VAL A 207 5.39 -9.07 -9.94
C VAL A 207 4.06 -8.65 -10.56
N TRP A 208 2.91 -9.15 -10.03
CA TRP A 208 1.59 -8.81 -10.57
C TRP A 208 0.91 -7.66 -9.83
N ASN A 209 1.51 -7.14 -8.76
CA ASN A 209 0.93 -6.09 -7.91
C ASN A 209 -0.45 -6.46 -7.33
N THR A 210 -0.70 -7.74 -7.14
CA THR A 210 -1.93 -8.30 -6.55
C THR A 210 -1.79 -8.55 -5.07
N THR A 211 -0.57 -8.87 -4.62
CA THR A 211 -0.27 -9.13 -3.21
C THR A 211 0.02 -7.84 -2.44
N PRO A 212 -0.06 -7.84 -1.11
CA PRO A 212 -0.12 -6.62 -0.30
C PRO A 212 1.00 -5.60 -0.49
N ALA A 213 2.26 -6.03 -0.63
CA ALA A 213 3.39 -5.09 -0.70
C ALA A 213 3.31 -4.10 -1.88
N TRP A 214 2.71 -4.53 -3.00
CA TRP A 214 2.57 -3.73 -4.22
C TRP A 214 1.12 -3.55 -4.66
N GLY A 215 0.15 -4.00 -3.85
CA GLY A 215 -1.27 -3.89 -4.14
C GLY A 215 -1.77 -2.44 -4.15
N PHE A 216 -2.87 -2.20 -4.86
CA PHE A 216 -3.57 -0.91 -4.80
C PHE A 216 -4.27 -0.72 -3.44
N PRO A 217 -4.29 0.47 -2.85
CA PRO A 217 -3.73 1.73 -3.33
C PRO A 217 -2.20 1.79 -3.18
N TYR A 218 -1.50 2.22 -4.24
CA TYR A 218 -0.03 2.28 -4.27
C TYR A 218 0.55 3.33 -3.33
N ILE A 219 -0.26 4.32 -2.99
CA ILE A 219 0.04 5.31 -1.97
C ILE A 219 -1.27 5.73 -1.30
N ALA A 220 -1.24 5.86 0.02
CA ALA A 220 -2.36 6.30 0.83
C ALA A 220 -1.88 7.29 1.89
N SER A 221 -2.79 8.07 2.47
CA SER A 221 -2.43 8.96 3.57
C SER A 221 -1.93 8.16 4.78
N THR A 222 -0.79 8.56 5.35
CA THR A 222 -0.30 8.06 6.64
C THR A 222 -0.87 8.84 7.84
N LEU A 223 -1.62 9.92 7.58
CA LEU A 223 -2.23 10.78 8.59
C LEU A 223 -3.73 10.53 8.77
N ALA A 224 -4.35 9.72 7.90
CA ALA A 224 -5.77 9.40 7.95
C ALA A 224 -6.04 8.08 7.22
N PRO A 225 -7.12 7.36 7.58
CA PRO A 225 -8.09 7.72 8.61
C PRO A 225 -7.58 7.46 10.03
N ALA A 226 -8.25 8.02 11.03
CA ALA A 226 -7.99 7.70 12.45
C ALA A 226 -8.31 6.23 12.76
N PHE A 227 -9.30 5.66 12.06
CA PHE A 227 -9.75 4.29 12.20
C PHE A 227 -9.72 3.59 10.84
N ALA A 228 -9.06 2.44 10.77
CA ALA A 228 -9.01 1.58 9.60
C ALA A 228 -9.34 0.13 10.00
N PRO A 229 -9.91 -0.69 9.09
CA PRO A 229 -10.08 -2.11 9.33
C PRO A 229 -8.75 -2.79 9.64
N PRO A 230 -8.74 -3.89 10.42
CA PRO A 230 -7.53 -4.67 10.63
C PRO A 230 -7.07 -5.30 9.30
N LEU A 231 -5.80 -5.65 9.27
CA LEU A 231 -5.16 -6.29 8.14
C LEU A 231 -4.71 -7.70 8.53
N THR A 232 -4.67 -8.64 7.58
CA THR A 232 -4.09 -9.97 7.79
C THR A 232 -2.58 -9.89 8.04
N MET A 233 -1.97 -10.95 8.54
CA MET A 233 -0.53 -10.98 8.84
C MET A 233 0.32 -10.63 7.61
N ILE A 234 0.00 -11.19 6.45
CA ILE A 234 0.70 -10.89 5.18
C ILE A 234 0.52 -9.42 4.76
N GLU A 235 -0.62 -8.79 5.08
CA GLU A 235 -0.88 -7.39 4.75
C GLU A 235 -0.24 -6.41 5.73
N SER A 236 0.05 -6.85 6.95
CA SER A 236 0.46 -5.94 8.02
C SER A 236 1.71 -6.39 8.74
N GLY A 237 2.50 -5.44 9.13
CA GLY A 237 3.39 -5.51 10.26
C GLY A 237 4.69 -6.31 10.15
N LEU A 238 4.90 -7.09 9.11
CA LEU A 238 6.14 -7.85 8.91
C LEU A 238 7.17 -7.10 8.05
N GLY A 239 6.72 -6.17 7.20
CA GLY A 239 7.60 -5.35 6.37
C GLY A 239 8.66 -4.63 7.20
N GLY A 240 9.94 -4.70 6.77
CA GLY A 240 11.08 -4.13 7.49
C GLY A 240 11.52 -4.88 8.76
N LYS A 241 10.67 -5.74 9.33
CA LYS A 241 10.92 -6.42 10.63
C LYS A 241 11.46 -7.83 10.48
N VAL A 242 11.42 -8.38 9.30
CA VAL A 242 11.87 -9.73 8.97
C VAL A 242 12.91 -9.68 7.86
N ILE A 243 13.63 -10.78 7.70
CA ILE A 243 14.42 -11.09 6.52
C ILE A 243 13.98 -12.43 5.96
N GLY A 244 13.71 -12.49 4.67
CA GLY A 244 13.35 -13.70 3.93
C GLY A 244 14.40 -14.05 2.89
N THR A 245 14.55 -15.34 2.65
CA THR A 245 15.30 -15.87 1.51
C THR A 245 14.45 -16.93 0.82
N GLY A 246 14.46 -16.93 -0.51
CA GLY A 246 13.64 -17.84 -1.28
C GLY A 246 14.22 -18.18 -2.64
N ALA A 247 13.63 -19.19 -3.26
CA ALA A 247 13.92 -19.57 -4.63
C ALA A 247 12.64 -19.54 -5.44
N TYR A 248 12.75 -19.14 -6.70
CA TYR A 248 11.62 -19.08 -7.61
C TYR A 248 11.99 -19.58 -8.99
N THR A 249 10.98 -19.94 -9.76
CA THR A 249 11.11 -20.35 -11.15
C THR A 249 9.89 -19.91 -11.96
N PHE A 250 10.13 -19.56 -13.24
CA PHE A 250 9.08 -19.18 -14.18
C PHE A 250 9.27 -20.00 -15.45
N TRP A 251 8.39 -20.97 -15.67
CA TRP A 251 8.47 -21.96 -16.71
C TRP A 251 7.70 -21.52 -17.95
N ASN A 252 8.40 -21.45 -19.07
CA ASN A 252 7.83 -21.12 -20.39
C ASN A 252 6.99 -19.84 -20.38
N ASP A 253 7.37 -18.87 -19.53
CA ASP A 253 6.63 -17.63 -19.26
C ASP A 253 5.17 -17.81 -18.85
N MET A 254 4.84 -18.97 -18.25
CA MET A 254 3.47 -19.32 -17.87
C MET A 254 3.32 -19.75 -16.42
N LEU A 255 4.18 -20.65 -15.92
CA LEU A 255 4.03 -21.21 -14.58
C LEU A 255 5.11 -20.64 -13.65
N TYR A 256 4.67 -19.82 -12.69
CA TYR A 256 5.52 -19.29 -11.62
C TYR A 256 5.36 -20.12 -10.36
N LEU A 257 6.47 -20.48 -9.75
CA LEU A 257 6.53 -21.15 -8.45
C LEU A 257 7.59 -20.49 -7.58
N GLU A 258 7.25 -20.27 -6.31
CA GLU A 258 8.17 -19.71 -5.31
C GLU A 258 7.98 -20.37 -3.96
N VAL A 259 9.10 -20.54 -3.25
CA VAL A 259 9.14 -20.86 -1.82
C VAL A 259 10.17 -19.97 -1.14
N SER A 260 9.78 -19.39 -0.02
CA SER A 260 10.62 -18.47 0.78
C SER A 260 10.49 -18.81 2.28
N VAL A 261 11.50 -18.48 3.05
CA VAL A 261 11.48 -18.62 4.50
C VAL A 261 11.89 -17.32 5.14
N TYR A 262 11.05 -16.82 6.04
CA TYR A 262 11.25 -15.59 6.78
C TYR A 262 11.70 -15.87 8.21
N GLN A 263 12.54 -14.99 8.73
CA GLN A 263 12.99 -14.98 10.11
C GLN A 263 12.90 -13.56 10.66
N ASN A 264 12.74 -13.47 11.97
CA ASN A 264 12.70 -12.18 12.66
C ASN A 264 14.07 -11.53 12.73
N LEU A 265 14.14 -10.25 12.49
CA LEU A 265 15.31 -9.44 12.79
C LEU A 265 15.37 -9.12 14.31
N SER A 266 16.57 -9.14 14.89
CA SER A 266 16.75 -8.79 16.29
C SER A 266 16.35 -7.33 16.55
N ALA A 267 15.88 -7.01 17.75
CA ALA A 267 15.56 -5.63 18.10
C ALA A 267 16.77 -4.67 17.95
N GLN A 268 18.00 -5.18 18.12
CA GLN A 268 19.21 -4.40 17.89
C GLN A 268 19.41 -4.11 16.40
N THR A 269 19.26 -5.11 15.53
CA THR A 269 19.34 -4.95 14.07
C THR A 269 18.29 -3.96 13.58
N LEU A 270 17.04 -4.08 14.04
CA LEU A 270 15.96 -3.19 13.68
C LEU A 270 16.27 -1.72 14.04
N ARG A 271 16.86 -1.48 15.23
CA ARG A 271 17.28 -0.12 15.61
C ARG A 271 18.38 0.43 14.68
N VAL A 272 19.33 -0.41 14.26
CA VAL A 272 20.37 0.00 13.30
C VAL A 272 19.80 0.32 11.94
N LEU A 273 18.76 -0.42 11.51
CA LEU A 273 18.04 -0.19 10.26
C LEU A 273 17.03 0.97 10.34
N GLY A 274 16.89 1.61 11.51
CA GLY A 274 16.01 2.74 11.74
C GLY A 274 14.53 2.37 11.87
N GLU A 275 14.18 1.09 11.98
CA GLU A 275 12.78 0.62 12.00
C GLU A 275 12.00 1.26 13.16
N PRO A 276 10.87 1.94 12.87
CA PRO A 276 10.03 2.54 13.89
C PRO A 276 9.16 1.48 14.61
N GLY A 277 8.70 1.79 15.81
CA GLY A 277 7.68 0.99 16.50
C GLY A 277 8.12 -0.42 16.90
N ILE A 278 9.40 -0.65 17.16
CA ILE A 278 9.93 -1.98 17.56
C ILE A 278 9.30 -2.44 18.87
N SER A 279 9.13 -1.51 19.84
CA SER A 279 8.50 -1.81 21.12
C SER A 279 7.00 -2.07 20.91
N GLY A 280 6.52 -3.21 21.38
CA GLY A 280 5.12 -3.63 21.20
C GLY A 280 4.80 -4.26 19.85
N SER A 281 5.73 -4.25 18.87
CA SER A 281 5.51 -4.98 17.62
C SER A 281 5.65 -6.50 17.82
N ASN A 282 4.89 -7.26 17.04
CA ASN A 282 5.03 -8.71 17.00
C ASN A 282 6.38 -9.10 16.41
N SER A 283 6.88 -10.27 16.80
CA SER A 283 8.03 -10.91 16.17
C SER A 283 7.71 -12.36 15.78
N ILE A 284 8.44 -12.89 14.81
CA ILE A 284 8.30 -14.29 14.39
C ILE A 284 9.18 -15.16 15.28
N GLY A 285 8.61 -16.25 15.78
CA GLY A 285 9.32 -17.32 16.49
C GLY A 285 9.76 -18.42 15.52
N GLY A 286 11.06 -18.56 15.29
CA GLY A 286 11.59 -19.55 14.35
C GLY A 286 11.46 -19.13 12.88
N ALA A 287 11.20 -20.12 12.03
CA ALA A 287 11.06 -19.93 10.58
C ALA A 287 9.60 -19.82 10.18
N ALA A 288 9.28 -18.86 9.31
CA ALA A 288 7.95 -18.66 8.75
C ALA A 288 7.99 -18.93 7.23
N PRO A 289 7.47 -20.08 6.77
CA PRO A 289 7.41 -20.40 5.36
C PRO A 289 6.38 -19.54 4.62
N TYR A 290 6.76 -19.11 3.43
CA TYR A 290 5.93 -18.45 2.43
C TYR A 290 5.97 -19.25 1.12
N TRP A 291 4.87 -19.28 0.38
CA TRP A 291 4.80 -19.89 -0.94
C TRP A 291 3.96 -19.05 -1.88
N ARG A 292 4.23 -19.16 -3.19
CA ARG A 292 3.38 -18.66 -4.27
C ARG A 292 3.43 -19.60 -5.45
N ALA A 293 2.26 -19.82 -6.06
CA ALA A 293 2.12 -20.46 -7.36
C ALA A 293 1.16 -19.61 -8.20
N ALA A 294 1.56 -19.29 -9.42
CA ALA A 294 0.73 -18.51 -10.34
C ALA A 294 0.87 -19.03 -11.76
N PHE A 295 -0.22 -18.95 -12.51
CA PHE A 295 -0.26 -19.22 -13.93
C PHE A 295 -0.51 -17.91 -14.67
N GLU A 296 0.36 -17.56 -15.63
CA GLU A 296 0.25 -16.40 -16.49
C GLU A 296 0.07 -16.84 -17.94
N TYR A 297 -0.80 -16.16 -18.66
CA TYR A 297 -0.99 -16.36 -20.09
C TYR A 297 -1.04 -15.02 -20.79
N ASP A 298 -0.04 -14.78 -21.64
CA ASP A 298 0.08 -13.58 -22.45
C ASP A 298 -0.30 -13.89 -23.91
N SER A 299 -1.19 -13.08 -24.50
CA SER A 299 -1.63 -13.20 -25.89
C SER A 299 -1.75 -11.81 -26.52
N GLY A 300 -0.67 -11.32 -27.11
CA GLY A 300 -0.60 -9.98 -27.70
C GLY A 300 -0.87 -8.89 -26.68
N ASP A 301 -1.99 -8.18 -26.82
CA ASP A 301 -2.38 -7.08 -25.93
C ASP A 301 -3.05 -7.55 -24.63
N HIS A 302 -3.24 -8.85 -24.44
CA HIS A 302 -3.93 -9.44 -23.31
C HIS A 302 -2.99 -10.24 -22.44
N SER A 303 -3.06 -10.04 -21.13
CA SER A 303 -2.37 -10.83 -20.12
C SER A 303 -3.36 -11.24 -19.03
N LEU A 304 -3.36 -12.52 -18.68
CA LEU A 304 -4.18 -13.08 -17.61
C LEU A 304 -3.27 -13.81 -16.62
N GLU A 305 -3.45 -13.55 -15.36
CA GLU A 305 -2.80 -14.28 -14.27
C GLU A 305 -3.86 -14.78 -13.29
N VAL A 306 -3.64 -15.97 -12.75
CA VAL A 306 -4.35 -16.53 -11.60
C VAL A 306 -3.34 -17.18 -10.67
N GLY A 307 -3.46 -16.93 -9.37
CA GLY A 307 -2.47 -17.38 -8.42
C GLY A 307 -3.03 -17.77 -7.05
N THR A 308 -2.15 -18.39 -6.27
CA THR A 308 -2.32 -18.63 -4.85
C THR A 308 -1.01 -18.38 -4.12
N PHE A 309 -1.10 -17.88 -2.92
CA PHE A 309 0.04 -17.62 -2.05
C PHE A 309 -0.35 -17.83 -0.59
N GLY A 310 0.63 -17.91 0.27
CA GLY A 310 0.34 -18.00 1.70
C GLY A 310 1.59 -17.98 2.55
N MET A 311 1.36 -17.81 3.84
CA MET A 311 2.41 -17.75 4.86
C MET A 311 1.91 -18.34 6.16
N SER A 312 2.77 -19.10 6.84
CA SER A 312 2.53 -19.56 8.21
C SER A 312 3.58 -19.00 9.15
N ALA A 313 3.17 -18.47 10.29
CA ALA A 313 4.10 -17.95 11.27
C ALA A 313 3.67 -18.22 12.72
N ASN A 314 4.62 -18.52 13.58
CA ASN A 314 4.47 -18.42 15.02
C ASN A 314 4.80 -16.98 15.42
N GLN A 315 3.85 -16.23 15.94
CA GLN A 315 4.05 -14.85 16.37
C GLN A 315 4.22 -14.76 17.88
N LEU A 316 5.16 -13.94 18.31
CA LEU A 316 5.33 -13.52 19.70
C LEU A 316 4.76 -12.11 19.86
N PRO A 317 3.54 -11.99 20.40
CA PRO A 317 2.87 -10.70 20.54
C PRO A 317 3.66 -9.75 21.43
N GLY A 318 3.86 -8.52 20.94
CA GLY A 318 4.60 -7.49 21.65
C GLY A 318 6.04 -7.85 22.00
N ARG A 319 6.59 -8.93 21.45
CA ARG A 319 7.91 -9.50 21.81
C ARG A 319 8.01 -9.93 23.29
N VAL A 320 6.88 -10.25 23.93
CA VAL A 320 6.80 -10.63 25.34
C VAL A 320 7.03 -12.13 25.50
N PRO A 321 8.12 -12.58 26.12
CA PRO A 321 8.39 -14.00 26.34
C PRO A 321 7.54 -14.57 27.49
N GLY A 322 7.41 -15.90 27.53
CA GLY A 322 6.80 -16.62 28.66
C GLY A 322 5.35 -17.06 28.43
N PHE A 323 4.65 -16.56 27.42
CA PHE A 323 3.27 -16.91 27.10
C PHE A 323 3.13 -17.84 25.88
N GLY A 324 4.25 -18.29 25.30
CA GLY A 324 4.25 -19.06 24.06
C GLY A 324 4.07 -18.20 22.82
N PHE A 325 3.47 -18.76 21.78
CA PHE A 325 3.26 -18.10 20.49
C PHE A 325 1.81 -18.17 20.05
N ASP A 326 1.38 -17.19 19.31
CA ASP A 326 0.21 -17.28 18.46
C ASP A 326 0.59 -17.95 17.14
N GLN A 327 -0.30 -18.77 16.60
CA GLN A 327 -0.10 -19.42 15.30
C GLN A 327 -1.01 -18.77 14.29
N ILE A 328 -0.43 -18.23 13.23
CA ILE A 328 -1.16 -17.53 12.17
C ILE A 328 -0.89 -18.25 10.85
N LEU A 329 -1.94 -18.44 10.08
CA LEU A 329 -1.89 -19.03 8.74
C LEU A 329 -2.73 -18.19 7.78
N ASP A 330 -2.08 -17.57 6.82
CA ASP A 330 -2.69 -16.87 5.69
C ASP A 330 -2.67 -17.77 4.45
N ILE A 331 -3.82 -17.87 3.77
CA ILE A 331 -3.94 -18.46 2.44
C ILE A 331 -4.65 -17.46 1.54
N GLY A 332 -3.97 -17.05 0.49
CA GLY A 332 -4.45 -16.08 -0.49
C GLY A 332 -4.67 -16.67 -1.87
N PHE A 333 -5.63 -16.08 -2.58
CA PHE A 333 -5.89 -16.31 -4.00
C PHE A 333 -5.95 -14.96 -4.68
N ASP A 334 -5.41 -14.88 -5.88
CA ASP A 334 -5.41 -13.66 -6.65
C ASP A 334 -5.62 -13.92 -8.14
N ALA A 335 -6.01 -12.85 -8.84
CA ALA A 335 -6.09 -12.85 -10.29
C ALA A 335 -5.84 -11.45 -10.82
N GLN A 336 -5.19 -11.37 -11.98
CA GLN A 336 -5.02 -10.15 -12.72
C GLN A 336 -5.37 -10.37 -14.19
N TYR A 337 -6.13 -9.44 -14.77
CA TYR A 337 -6.29 -9.32 -16.20
C TYR A 337 -5.82 -7.95 -16.65
N GLN A 338 -5.00 -7.91 -17.71
CA GLN A 338 -4.57 -6.69 -18.35
C GLN A 338 -4.92 -6.73 -19.84
N TYR A 339 -5.51 -5.64 -20.31
CA TYR A 339 -5.51 -5.25 -21.71
C TYR A 339 -4.52 -4.09 -21.87
N ILE A 340 -3.50 -4.25 -22.69
CA ILE A 340 -2.42 -3.28 -22.90
C ILE A 340 -2.40 -2.90 -24.36
N GLY A 341 -3.24 -1.95 -24.75
CA GLY A 341 -3.33 -1.39 -26.08
C GLY A 341 -2.84 0.07 -26.12
N ASP A 342 -2.72 0.61 -27.33
CA ASP A 342 -2.43 2.02 -27.56
C ASP A 342 -3.66 2.69 -28.19
N PRO A 343 -4.22 3.77 -27.59
CA PRO A 343 -3.76 4.46 -26.38
C PRO A 343 -4.43 3.97 -25.07
N HIS A 344 -5.12 2.85 -25.06
CA HIS A 344 -5.95 2.41 -23.96
C HIS A 344 -5.36 1.19 -23.25
N SER A 345 -5.26 1.23 -21.93
CA SER A 345 -4.94 0.06 -21.11
C SER A 345 -5.94 -0.10 -19.98
N VAL A 346 -6.29 -1.34 -19.66
CA VAL A 346 -7.19 -1.70 -18.56
C VAL A 346 -6.52 -2.78 -17.73
N THR A 347 -6.51 -2.62 -16.41
CA THR A 347 -6.06 -3.65 -15.47
C THR A 347 -7.17 -3.94 -14.47
N VAL A 348 -7.56 -5.21 -14.34
CA VAL A 348 -8.49 -5.70 -13.32
C VAL A 348 -7.74 -6.61 -12.38
N LYS A 349 -7.94 -6.45 -11.06
CA LYS A 349 -7.32 -7.27 -10.04
C LYS A 349 -8.32 -7.73 -9.01
N LEU A 350 -8.13 -8.94 -8.53
CA LEU A 350 -8.84 -9.53 -7.41
C LEU A 350 -7.81 -10.14 -6.47
N THR A 351 -8.00 -9.94 -5.16
CA THR A 351 -7.19 -10.59 -4.12
C THR A 351 -8.09 -10.96 -2.97
N HIS A 352 -7.99 -12.20 -2.50
CA HIS A 352 -8.70 -12.69 -1.34
C HIS A 352 -7.74 -13.44 -0.43
N ILE A 353 -7.73 -13.09 0.86
CA ILE A 353 -6.86 -13.69 1.88
C ILE A 353 -7.75 -14.19 3.02
N ASN A 354 -7.57 -15.46 3.39
CA ASN A 354 -8.14 -16.04 4.60
C ASN A 354 -7.03 -16.22 5.63
N GLU A 355 -7.19 -15.62 6.78
CA GLU A 355 -6.32 -15.79 7.93
C GLU A 355 -6.99 -16.61 9.02
N ASN A 356 -6.31 -17.66 9.47
CA ASN A 356 -6.67 -18.44 10.65
C ASN A 356 -5.70 -18.09 11.79
N GLN A 357 -6.26 -17.73 12.93
CA GLN A 357 -5.53 -17.29 14.11
C GLN A 357 -5.77 -18.25 15.28
N GLN A 358 -4.70 -18.82 15.85
CA GLN A 358 -4.72 -19.48 17.14
C GLN A 358 -3.96 -18.61 18.15
N LEU A 359 -4.67 -17.84 18.96
CA LEU A 359 -4.16 -16.72 19.75
C LEU A 359 -3.76 -17.14 21.17
N ASN A 360 -3.00 -18.22 21.32
CA ASN A 360 -2.65 -18.76 22.63
C ASN A 360 -1.92 -17.75 23.53
N SER A 361 -0.92 -17.05 22.98
CA SER A 361 -0.11 -16.07 23.70
C SER A 361 -0.91 -14.79 23.98
N THR A 362 -1.61 -14.25 22.96
CA THR A 362 -2.42 -13.04 23.11
C THR A 362 -3.56 -13.25 24.11
N PHE A 363 -4.22 -14.43 24.09
CA PHE A 363 -5.28 -14.78 25.05
C PHE A 363 -4.75 -14.84 26.49
N LEU A 364 -3.61 -15.51 26.71
CA LEU A 364 -3.00 -15.61 28.02
C LEU A 364 -2.53 -14.25 28.56
N GLN A 365 -2.19 -13.31 27.70
CA GLN A 365 -1.86 -11.92 28.04
C GLN A 365 -3.10 -11.05 28.25
N GLY A 366 -4.32 -11.57 28.04
CA GLY A 366 -5.57 -10.82 28.14
C GLY A 366 -5.84 -9.86 26.98
N GLY A 367 -5.12 -9.99 25.87
CA GLY A 367 -5.27 -9.16 24.67
C GLY A 367 -6.30 -9.69 23.66
N SER A 368 -6.86 -10.89 23.89
CA SER A 368 -7.93 -11.47 23.09
C SER A 368 -8.98 -12.10 24.01
N SER A 369 -10.25 -12.05 23.60
CA SER A 369 -11.36 -12.75 24.28
C SER A 369 -11.53 -14.19 23.76
N ASN A 370 -10.98 -14.52 22.60
CA ASN A 370 -11.07 -15.82 21.97
C ASN A 370 -9.69 -16.46 21.81
N LEU A 371 -9.63 -17.80 21.86
CA LEU A 371 -8.43 -18.57 21.50
C LEU A 371 -8.27 -18.73 19.99
N HIS A 372 -9.37 -18.72 19.25
CA HIS A 372 -9.39 -18.91 17.80
C HIS A 372 -10.20 -17.81 17.16
N ASN A 373 -9.60 -17.15 16.19
CA ASN A 373 -10.26 -16.16 15.34
C ASN A 373 -9.98 -16.45 13.86
N THR A 374 -10.79 -15.83 13.01
CA THR A 374 -10.56 -15.76 11.57
C THR A 374 -10.59 -14.31 11.15
N LEU A 375 -9.83 -13.98 10.13
CA LEU A 375 -9.88 -12.68 9.44
C LEU A 375 -9.85 -12.95 7.93
N GLU A 376 -10.73 -12.30 7.19
CA GLU A 376 -10.80 -12.37 5.73
C GLU A 376 -10.59 -10.97 5.16
N SER A 377 -9.77 -10.87 4.13
CA SER A 377 -9.56 -9.64 3.36
C SER A 377 -9.88 -9.92 1.90
N PHE A 378 -10.78 -9.14 1.33
CA PHE A 378 -11.09 -9.16 -0.09
C PHE A 378 -10.86 -7.77 -0.69
N LYS A 379 -10.17 -7.73 -1.81
CA LYS A 379 -9.92 -6.50 -2.59
C LYS A 379 -10.18 -6.77 -4.06
N ALA A 380 -10.87 -5.83 -4.70
CA ALA A 380 -11.09 -5.83 -6.14
C ALA A 380 -10.80 -4.44 -6.67
N SER A 381 -10.13 -4.34 -7.82
CA SER A 381 -9.87 -3.04 -8.45
C SER A 381 -9.96 -3.12 -9.97
N VAL A 382 -10.33 -2.01 -10.59
CA VAL A 382 -10.24 -1.77 -12.02
C VAL A 382 -9.52 -0.45 -12.26
N GLY A 383 -8.42 -0.50 -13.00
CA GLY A 383 -7.63 0.64 -13.44
C GLY A 383 -7.76 0.83 -14.94
N TYR A 384 -7.96 2.05 -15.38
CA TYR A 384 -7.94 2.47 -16.77
C TYR A 384 -6.84 3.50 -16.97
N VAL A 385 -6.04 3.32 -18.00
CA VAL A 385 -4.96 4.26 -18.37
C VAL A 385 -5.17 4.70 -19.82
N TYR A 386 -5.17 5.99 -20.02
CA TYR A 386 -5.21 6.61 -21.34
C TYR A 386 -3.84 7.18 -21.69
N ASP A 387 -3.30 6.71 -22.81
CA ASP A 387 -2.09 7.24 -23.43
C ASP A 387 -0.88 7.27 -22.47
N HIS A 388 -0.80 6.29 -21.52
CA HIS A 388 0.21 6.24 -20.44
C HIS A 388 0.32 7.52 -19.61
N THR A 389 -0.65 8.44 -19.75
CA THR A 389 -0.62 9.79 -19.20
C THR A 389 -1.69 10.03 -18.15
N TYR A 390 -2.89 9.49 -18.33
CA TYR A 390 -4.00 9.65 -17.40
C TYR A 390 -4.43 8.30 -16.86
N SER A 391 -4.53 8.19 -15.54
CA SER A 391 -4.95 6.97 -14.85
C SER A 391 -6.19 7.23 -14.01
N LEU A 392 -7.18 6.35 -14.11
CA LEU A 392 -8.35 6.29 -13.25
C LEU A 392 -8.45 4.89 -12.66
N THR A 393 -8.59 4.79 -11.35
CA THR A 393 -8.73 3.50 -10.67
C THR A 393 -9.91 3.56 -9.69
N ALA A 394 -10.73 2.52 -9.69
CA ALA A 394 -11.75 2.28 -8.68
C ALA A 394 -11.47 0.95 -8.00
N ALA A 395 -11.58 0.91 -6.68
CA ALA A 395 -11.39 -0.31 -5.91
C ALA A 395 -12.47 -0.46 -4.82
N TYR A 396 -12.73 -1.70 -4.47
CA TYR A 396 -13.55 -2.10 -3.33
C TYR A 396 -12.69 -2.94 -2.39
N PHE A 397 -12.87 -2.74 -1.08
CA PHE A 397 -12.30 -3.59 -0.06
C PHE A 397 -13.38 -4.04 0.94
N ASP A 398 -13.21 -5.27 1.43
CA ASP A 398 -14.10 -5.89 2.41
C ASP A 398 -13.25 -6.73 3.37
N VAL A 399 -13.28 -6.37 4.64
CA VAL A 399 -12.62 -7.11 5.72
C VAL A 399 -13.71 -7.67 6.62
N ARG A 400 -13.63 -8.94 6.96
CA ARG A 400 -14.56 -9.64 7.84
C ARG A 400 -13.81 -10.56 8.77
N GLY A 401 -14.39 -10.87 9.93
CA GLY A 401 -13.75 -11.81 10.83
C GLY A 401 -14.52 -12.09 12.10
N SER A 402 -13.93 -12.89 12.94
CA SER A 402 -14.49 -13.25 14.24
C SER A 402 -14.60 -12.01 15.14
N ALA A 403 -15.72 -11.84 15.78
CA ALA A 403 -15.87 -10.80 16.80
C ALA A 403 -15.02 -11.14 18.03
N ASP A 404 -14.20 -10.19 18.48
CA ASP A 404 -13.33 -10.33 19.66
C ASP A 404 -13.17 -8.96 20.34
N ALA A 405 -13.79 -8.80 21.51
CA ALA A 405 -13.78 -7.54 22.23
C ALA A 405 -12.41 -7.18 22.85
N GLY A 406 -11.52 -8.16 23.02
CA GLY A 406 -10.16 -7.92 23.49
C GLY A 406 -9.26 -7.38 22.38
N LEU A 407 -9.38 -7.92 21.16
CA LEU A 407 -8.61 -7.47 20.01
C LEU A 407 -9.13 -6.16 19.41
N PHE A 408 -10.45 -6.04 19.23
CA PHE A 408 -11.08 -4.93 18.53
C PHE A 408 -11.75 -3.97 19.50
N THR A 409 -10.94 -3.37 20.37
CA THR A 409 -11.40 -2.46 21.44
C THR A 409 -12.03 -1.16 20.91
N ASN A 410 -11.76 -0.81 19.65
CA ASN A 410 -12.41 0.32 18.96
C ASN A 410 -13.77 -0.05 18.33
N SER A 411 -14.27 -1.26 18.57
CA SER A 411 -15.54 -1.74 18.05
C SER A 411 -16.56 -1.84 19.17
N LEU A 412 -17.75 -1.28 18.98
CA LEU A 412 -18.87 -1.43 19.93
C LEU A 412 -19.28 -2.91 20.09
N THR A 413 -19.13 -3.71 19.03
CA THR A 413 -19.57 -5.13 19.00
C THR A 413 -18.40 -6.11 19.04
N GLY A 414 -17.16 -5.63 19.13
CA GLY A 414 -15.96 -6.46 18.98
C GLY A 414 -15.71 -6.96 17.54
N SER A 415 -16.47 -6.50 16.54
CA SER A 415 -16.30 -6.92 15.13
C SER A 415 -15.13 -6.21 14.48
N PRO A 416 -14.32 -6.92 13.66
CA PRO A 416 -13.28 -6.31 12.82
C PRO A 416 -13.81 -5.73 11.51
N ASP A 417 -15.06 -6.00 11.15
CA ASP A 417 -15.60 -5.82 9.80
C ASP A 417 -15.46 -4.39 9.29
N GLY A 418 -14.95 -4.25 8.07
CA GLY A 418 -14.82 -2.96 7.41
C GLY A 418 -14.99 -3.08 5.91
N GLN A 419 -15.67 -2.11 5.30
CA GLN A 419 -15.96 -2.07 3.87
C GLN A 419 -15.78 -0.66 3.34
N GLY A 420 -15.30 -0.54 2.11
CA GLY A 420 -15.24 0.76 1.47
C GLY A 420 -14.88 0.73 0.00
N LEU A 421 -14.91 1.91 -0.59
CA LEU A 421 -14.56 2.17 -1.98
C LEU A 421 -13.38 3.14 -2.01
N ILE A 422 -12.48 2.94 -2.95
CA ILE A 422 -11.36 3.84 -3.20
C ILE A 422 -11.42 4.28 -4.67
N PHE A 423 -11.36 5.57 -4.92
CA PHE A 423 -11.26 6.14 -6.26
C PHE A 423 -9.96 6.93 -6.34
N ASP A 424 -9.18 6.69 -7.38
CA ASP A 424 -7.91 7.40 -7.63
C ASP A 424 -7.90 7.93 -9.06
N ALA A 425 -7.52 9.18 -9.22
CA ALA A 425 -7.27 9.80 -10.52
C ALA A 425 -5.87 10.40 -10.52
N ALA A 426 -5.06 10.07 -11.52
CA ALA A 426 -3.69 10.53 -11.59
C ALA A 426 -3.26 10.99 -12.99
N TYR A 427 -2.37 11.96 -13.02
CA TYR A 427 -1.68 12.49 -14.19
C TYR A 427 -0.20 12.12 -14.12
N LEU A 428 0.30 11.49 -15.19
CA LEU A 428 1.66 10.95 -15.34
C LEU A 428 2.36 11.62 -16.53
N PRO A 429 2.87 12.85 -16.38
CA PRO A 429 3.36 13.69 -17.49
C PRO A 429 4.60 13.13 -18.20
N PHE A 430 5.36 12.22 -17.59
CA PHE A 430 6.68 11.82 -18.05
C PHE A 430 6.83 10.30 -18.24
N SER A 431 5.74 9.57 -18.44
CA SER A 431 5.78 8.10 -18.60
C SER A 431 6.32 7.63 -19.94
N LYS A 432 6.19 8.46 -20.99
CA LYS A 432 6.71 8.18 -22.35
C LYS A 432 8.14 8.67 -22.55
N ASP A 433 8.79 8.20 -23.60
CA ASP A 433 10.00 8.82 -24.13
C ASP A 433 9.67 10.18 -24.78
N GLY A 434 10.69 11.03 -24.86
CA GLY A 434 10.57 12.30 -25.58
C GLY A 434 10.52 13.57 -24.74
N PRO A 435 9.94 13.64 -23.51
CA PRO A 435 10.14 14.82 -22.68
C PRO A 435 11.63 15.05 -22.42
N ALA A 436 12.06 16.32 -22.43
CA ALA A 436 13.47 16.70 -22.19
C ALA A 436 14.01 16.19 -20.82
N VAL A 437 13.14 15.81 -19.93
CA VAL A 437 13.49 15.29 -18.58
C VAL A 437 13.65 13.77 -18.54
N TRP A 438 13.26 13.04 -19.60
CA TRP A 438 13.49 11.59 -19.70
C TRP A 438 14.98 11.32 -19.96
N PRO A 439 15.60 10.29 -19.39
CA PRO A 439 15.09 9.26 -18.48
C PRO A 439 15.26 9.60 -16.99
N TRP A 440 15.12 10.80 -16.54
CA TRP A 440 15.62 11.26 -15.27
C TRP A 440 14.55 11.80 -14.29
N LEU A 441 13.39 12.18 -14.73
CA LEU A 441 12.29 12.62 -13.89
C LEU A 441 11.02 11.91 -14.28
N ASN A 442 10.30 11.35 -13.32
CA ASN A 442 8.92 10.97 -13.47
C ASN A 442 8.08 11.56 -12.36
N ALA A 443 6.78 11.70 -12.60
CA ALA A 443 5.85 12.20 -11.63
C ALA A 443 4.50 11.51 -11.78
N ARG A 444 3.83 11.25 -10.64
CA ARG A 444 2.43 10.88 -10.56
C ARG A 444 1.73 11.88 -9.65
N ILE A 445 0.88 12.72 -10.22
CA ILE A 445 0.13 13.74 -9.49
C ILE A 445 -1.30 13.24 -9.43
N GLY A 446 -1.83 13.03 -8.21
CA GLY A 446 -3.11 12.37 -8.09
C GLY A 446 -3.96 12.85 -6.93
N VAL A 447 -5.23 12.47 -7.03
CA VAL A 447 -6.23 12.58 -5.99
C VAL A 447 -6.85 11.22 -5.75
N SER A 448 -6.90 10.82 -4.49
CA SER A 448 -7.58 9.61 -4.04
C SER A 448 -8.71 9.98 -3.08
N TYR A 449 -9.84 9.31 -3.20
CA TYR A 449 -10.97 9.43 -2.29
C TYR A 449 -11.35 8.05 -1.76
N THR A 450 -11.26 7.89 -0.43
CA THR A 450 -11.70 6.67 0.25
C THR A 450 -13.06 6.93 0.90
N HIS A 451 -14.05 6.12 0.55
CA HIS A 451 -15.39 6.13 1.10
C HIS A 451 -15.64 4.90 1.96
N TYR A 452 -15.79 5.10 3.27
CA TYR A 452 -16.05 4.02 4.21
C TYR A 452 -17.55 3.74 4.31
N LEU A 453 -17.94 2.52 3.93
CA LEU A 453 -19.32 2.02 4.02
C LEU A 453 -19.60 1.42 5.40
N LYS A 454 -18.60 0.78 6.00
CA LYS A 454 -18.67 0.10 7.30
C LYS A 454 -17.30 0.10 7.97
N LEU A 455 -17.26 0.29 9.28
CA LEU A 455 -16.05 0.14 10.11
C LEU A 455 -16.41 -0.59 11.40
N PHE A 456 -15.54 -1.50 11.85
CA PHE A 456 -15.69 -2.26 13.10
C PHE A 456 -17.11 -2.81 13.31
N GLY A 457 -17.74 -3.33 12.26
CA GLY A 457 -19.07 -3.90 12.28
C GLY A 457 -20.22 -2.90 12.15
N GLY A 458 -19.97 -1.59 12.26
CA GLY A 458 -20.99 -0.54 12.25
C GLY A 458 -20.92 0.41 11.06
N VAL A 459 -22.08 0.84 10.57
CA VAL A 459 -22.23 1.98 9.67
C VAL A 459 -22.27 3.28 10.48
N ASN A 460 -23.07 3.26 11.56
CA ASN A 460 -23.23 4.35 12.50
C ASN A 460 -22.75 3.88 13.87
N ASN A 461 -22.19 4.80 14.66
CA ASN A 461 -21.73 4.57 16.03
C ASN A 461 -20.94 3.25 16.18
N PHE A 462 -19.94 3.06 15.33
CA PHE A 462 -19.20 1.79 15.27
C PHE A 462 -18.38 1.51 16.54
N ASP A 463 -17.99 2.55 17.27
CA ASP A 463 -17.10 2.48 18.44
C ASP A 463 -17.81 2.73 19.78
N GLY A 464 -19.12 3.05 19.79
CA GLY A 464 -19.86 3.45 20.98
C GLY A 464 -19.67 4.93 21.40
N ALA A 465 -18.77 5.65 20.74
CA ALA A 465 -18.52 7.09 20.93
C ALA A 465 -19.22 7.96 19.88
N PHE A 466 -20.25 7.41 19.21
CA PHE A 466 -21.05 8.03 18.16
C PHE A 466 -20.28 8.38 16.88
N HIS A 467 -19.17 7.69 16.58
CA HIS A 467 -18.49 7.82 15.31
C HIS A 467 -19.18 6.96 14.23
N ASN A 468 -19.41 7.57 13.06
CA ASN A 468 -19.94 6.88 11.90
C ASN A 468 -18.81 6.53 10.92
N ALA A 469 -18.93 5.41 10.20
CA ALA A 469 -17.93 4.99 9.21
C ALA A 469 -17.60 6.11 8.21
N SER A 470 -18.62 6.79 7.67
CA SER A 470 -18.48 7.88 6.70
C SER A 470 -17.71 9.11 7.23
N GLN A 471 -17.56 9.28 8.53
CA GLN A 471 -16.75 10.37 9.11
C GLN A 471 -15.25 10.18 8.87
N ASN A 472 -14.81 8.96 8.53
CA ASN A 472 -13.45 8.63 8.15
C ASN A 472 -13.19 8.77 6.65
N ASN A 473 -14.20 9.16 5.85
CA ASN A 473 -14.00 9.41 4.42
C ASN A 473 -12.85 10.40 4.22
N THR A 474 -11.92 10.02 3.36
CA THR A 474 -10.65 10.72 3.22
C THR A 474 -10.44 11.17 1.79
N VAL A 475 -10.17 12.46 1.59
CA VAL A 475 -9.58 13.02 0.37
C VAL A 475 -8.08 13.13 0.57
N PHE A 476 -7.33 12.54 -0.34
CA PHE A 476 -5.89 12.50 -0.31
C PHE A 476 -5.32 12.99 -1.63
N LEU A 477 -4.58 14.09 -1.60
CA LEU A 477 -3.88 14.63 -2.75
C LEU A 477 -2.39 14.32 -2.60
N TYR A 478 -1.76 13.88 -3.68
CA TYR A 478 -0.36 13.53 -3.65
C TYR A 478 0.36 13.96 -4.94
N CYS A 479 1.63 14.26 -4.78
CA CYS A 479 2.56 14.45 -5.88
C CYS A 479 3.76 13.51 -5.65
N TRP A 480 3.76 12.38 -6.32
CA TRP A 480 4.85 11.41 -6.25
C TRP A 480 5.87 11.75 -7.31
N ILE A 481 6.98 12.35 -6.90
CA ILE A 481 8.09 12.76 -7.77
C ILE A 481 9.24 11.79 -7.55
N ALA A 482 9.76 11.22 -8.63
CA ALA A 482 10.94 10.37 -8.60
C ALA A 482 12.02 10.91 -9.55
N PHE A 483 13.29 10.91 -9.13
CA PHE A 483 14.41 11.55 -9.83
C PHE A 483 15.74 10.81 -9.64
#